data_394965b41d853d842e87a6de008e308c
#
_entry.id   394965b41d853d842e87a6de008e308c
#
_cell.length_a   1.000
_cell.length_b   1.000
_cell.length_c   1.000
_cell.angle_alpha   90.00
_cell.angle_beta   90.00
_cell.angle_gamma   90.00
#
_symmetry.space_group_name_H-M   'P 1'
#
loop_
_entity.id
_entity.type
_entity.pdbx_description
1 polymer ?
#
loop_
_entity_poly.entity_id
_entity_poly.type
_entity_poly.pdbx_seq_one_letter_code
_entity_poly.pdbx_strand_id
1 'polypeptide(L)'
;MSDLAKYIVRNPKQILTYLKMLSTERCLISAAFGNSDKDTFLTAIMDIDEKKQTITIDCGPKEYLNKKLVASAIIKCSTEYKGIKVFFEGRKVIKSGSASQPAFLVPIPQSIYWVQRRQFYRIKSPLSKQSYCTVSYKEPETEQEQNINLKLYDLSASGVSIVNESPELAKLLKPSVELNNCRLVLQDEAPLSVDLEIRHISPIGSGKNERIGCYITNSTPRIETTSLRYMQNIERELKQKSK
;
A
#
# COMPACT_ATOMS: atom_id res chain seq x y z
N MET A 1 -0.86 8.87 17.38
CA MET A 1 -1.05 7.44 17.80
C MET A 1 -2.51 7.00 17.93
N SER A 2 -3.48 7.91 18.07
CA SER A 2 -4.90 7.58 18.28
C SER A 2 -5.65 6.93 17.11
N ASP A 3 -5.22 7.12 15.87
CA ASP A 3 -5.95 6.65 14.68
C ASP A 3 -5.69 5.17 14.32
N LEU A 4 -4.63 4.54 14.84
CA LEU A 4 -4.33 3.14 14.60
C LEU A 4 -5.08 2.17 15.54
N ALA A 5 -5.60 2.67 16.66
CA ALA A 5 -6.28 1.83 17.66
C ALA A 5 -7.49 1.07 17.10
N LYS A 6 -8.20 1.66 16.15
CA LYS A 6 -9.36 1.05 15.47
C LYS A 6 -9.04 -0.15 14.59
N TYR A 7 -7.75 -0.36 14.28
CA TYR A 7 -7.29 -1.46 13.42
C TYR A 7 -6.62 -2.59 14.20
N ILE A 8 -6.65 -2.53 15.54
CA ILE A 8 -6.04 -3.56 16.36
C ILE A 8 -6.94 -4.79 16.44
N VAL A 9 -6.37 -5.93 16.13
CA VAL A 9 -7.02 -7.25 16.24
C VAL A 9 -6.42 -7.98 17.41
N ARG A 10 -7.28 -8.46 18.33
CA ARG A 10 -6.90 -9.22 19.53
C ARG A 10 -7.51 -10.62 19.57
N ASN A 11 -8.42 -10.94 18.66
CA ASN A 11 -9.02 -12.26 18.58
C ASN A 11 -7.97 -13.29 18.10
N PRO A 12 -7.63 -14.34 18.91
CA PRO A 12 -6.56 -15.28 18.57
C PRO A 12 -6.81 -16.04 17.27
N LYS A 13 -8.04 -16.43 16.98
CA LYS A 13 -8.40 -17.12 15.71
C LYS A 13 -8.17 -16.23 14.51
N GLN A 14 -8.53 -14.95 14.62
CA GLN A 14 -8.36 -13.98 13.54
C GLN A 14 -6.87 -13.64 13.33
N ILE A 15 -6.09 -13.50 14.42
CA ILE A 15 -4.64 -13.34 14.37
C ILE A 15 -3.99 -14.50 13.60
N LEU A 16 -4.36 -15.72 13.96
CA LEU A 16 -3.85 -16.92 13.31
C LEU A 16 -4.19 -16.95 11.81
N THR A 17 -5.42 -16.59 11.45
CA THR A 17 -5.85 -16.47 10.05
C THR A 17 -4.97 -15.49 9.28
N TYR A 18 -4.70 -14.32 9.86
CA TYR A 18 -3.86 -13.29 9.22
C TYR A 18 -2.40 -13.73 9.08
N LEU A 19 -1.83 -14.37 10.09
CA LEU A 19 -0.48 -14.92 10.01
C LEU A 19 -0.38 -16.00 8.93
N LYS A 20 -1.38 -16.88 8.80
CA LYS A 20 -1.47 -17.87 7.72
C LYS A 20 -1.52 -17.22 6.34
N MET A 21 -2.30 -16.14 6.17
CA MET A 21 -2.33 -15.38 4.93
C MET A 21 -0.94 -14.83 4.57
N LEU A 22 -0.22 -14.24 5.53
CA LEU A 22 1.13 -13.71 5.31
C LEU A 22 2.12 -14.82 4.95
N SER A 23 2.03 -15.98 5.59
CA SER A 23 2.88 -17.15 5.31
C SER A 23 2.61 -17.73 3.93
N THR A 24 1.34 -17.97 3.57
CA THR A 24 0.93 -18.54 2.27
C THR A 24 1.39 -17.67 1.10
N GLU A 25 1.26 -16.37 1.20
CA GLU A 25 1.69 -15.42 0.17
C GLU A 25 3.19 -15.08 0.28
N ARG A 26 3.92 -15.70 1.21
CA ARG A 26 5.35 -15.44 1.47
C ARG A 26 5.68 -13.97 1.57
N CYS A 27 4.84 -13.21 2.29
CA CYS A 27 5.03 -11.78 2.43
C CYS A 27 6.40 -11.46 3.06
N LEU A 28 7.15 -10.55 2.44
CA LEU A 28 8.39 -10.03 3.03
C LEU A 28 8.05 -9.16 4.23
N ILE A 29 8.63 -9.48 5.37
CA ILE A 29 8.41 -8.82 6.65
C ILE A 29 9.71 -8.09 7.03
N SER A 30 9.64 -6.80 7.27
CA SER A 30 10.71 -6.05 7.90
C SER A 30 10.68 -6.33 9.40
N ALA A 31 11.73 -6.94 9.90
CA ALA A 31 11.94 -7.23 11.31
C ALA A 31 12.92 -6.20 11.90
N ALA A 32 12.43 -5.32 12.77
CA ALA A 32 13.23 -4.30 13.46
C ALA A 32 13.34 -4.63 14.96
N PHE A 33 14.50 -4.42 15.54
CA PHE A 33 14.80 -4.74 16.94
C PHE A 33 15.93 -3.85 17.48
N GLY A 34 16.11 -3.84 18.79
CA GLY A 34 17.12 -2.97 19.39
C GLY A 34 16.76 -1.48 19.32
N ASN A 35 17.78 -0.62 19.36
CA ASN A 35 17.62 0.85 19.49
C ASN A 35 18.12 1.63 18.26
N SER A 36 18.49 0.95 17.19
CA SER A 36 19.02 1.57 15.98
C SER A 36 18.20 1.22 14.76
N ASP A 37 17.96 2.17 13.87
CA ASP A 37 17.30 1.95 12.58
C ASP A 37 18.06 0.96 11.68
N LYS A 38 19.35 0.70 11.98
CA LYS A 38 20.18 -0.30 11.31
C LYS A 38 19.94 -1.73 11.82
N ASP A 39 19.26 -1.90 12.95
CA ASP A 39 18.95 -3.18 13.55
C ASP A 39 17.68 -3.76 12.91
N THR A 40 17.76 -4.02 11.63
CA THR A 40 16.66 -4.52 10.82
C THR A 40 17.14 -5.49 9.75
N PHE A 41 16.29 -6.46 9.40
CA PHE A 41 16.45 -7.30 8.20
C PHE A 41 15.10 -7.72 7.65
N LEU A 42 15.09 -8.23 6.42
CA LEU A 42 13.89 -8.82 5.80
C LEU A 42 13.82 -10.30 6.12
N THR A 43 12.65 -10.76 6.48
CA THR A 43 12.33 -12.16 6.79
C THR A 43 10.96 -12.53 6.21
N ALA A 44 10.56 -13.78 6.38
CA ALA A 44 9.22 -14.29 6.09
C ALA A 44 8.77 -15.29 7.13
N ILE A 45 7.47 -15.51 7.27
CA ILE A 45 6.92 -16.59 8.07
C ILE A 45 7.06 -17.89 7.28
N MET A 46 7.89 -18.78 7.78
CA MET A 46 8.18 -20.09 7.18
C MET A 46 7.18 -21.16 7.61
N ASP A 47 6.78 -21.11 8.87
CA ASP A 47 5.86 -22.09 9.47
C ASP A 47 5.09 -21.49 10.66
N ILE A 48 3.96 -22.11 11.01
CA ILE A 48 3.11 -21.73 12.14
C ILE A 48 2.74 -22.99 12.92
N ASP A 49 3.26 -23.12 14.13
CA ASP A 49 2.91 -24.20 15.06
C ASP A 49 1.80 -23.74 16.01
N GLU A 50 0.57 -24.12 15.70
CA GLU A 50 -0.61 -23.77 16.52
C GLU A 50 -0.60 -24.41 17.90
N LYS A 51 0.02 -25.62 18.06
CA LYS A 51 0.08 -26.29 19.34
C LYS A 51 1.07 -25.61 20.27
N LYS A 52 2.23 -25.21 19.74
CA LYS A 52 3.25 -24.49 20.52
C LYS A 52 3.02 -23.00 20.59
N GLN A 53 2.00 -22.48 19.85
CA GLN A 53 1.70 -21.06 19.75
C GLN A 53 2.92 -20.23 19.29
N THR A 54 3.62 -20.70 18.26
CA THR A 54 4.81 -20.05 17.70
C THR A 54 4.73 -19.90 16.18
N ILE A 55 5.40 -18.88 15.67
CA ILE A 55 5.73 -18.74 14.26
C ILE A 55 7.22 -18.95 14.06
N THR A 56 7.60 -19.60 12.98
CA THR A 56 8.98 -19.73 12.54
C THR A 56 9.26 -18.68 11.49
N ILE A 57 10.28 -17.86 11.69
CA ILE A 57 10.74 -16.87 10.72
C ILE A 57 12.18 -17.19 10.29
N ASP A 58 12.52 -16.78 9.07
CA ASP A 58 13.85 -16.96 8.51
C ASP A 58 14.89 -16.07 9.21
N CYS A 59 16.15 -16.51 9.23
CA CYS A 59 17.25 -15.72 9.78
C CYS A 59 17.66 -14.59 8.85
N GLY A 60 18.13 -13.51 9.44
CA GLY A 60 18.74 -12.42 8.67
C GLY A 60 20.10 -12.84 8.06
N PRO A 61 20.52 -12.18 6.97
CA PRO A 61 21.73 -12.54 6.21
C PRO A 61 23.03 -12.29 6.97
N LYS A 62 22.99 -11.56 8.08
CA LYS A 62 24.19 -11.18 8.86
C LYS A 62 24.09 -11.74 10.28
N GLU A 63 25.02 -12.62 10.65
CA GLU A 63 25.00 -13.32 11.95
C GLU A 63 25.03 -12.35 13.16
N TYR A 64 25.67 -11.20 13.05
CA TYR A 64 25.65 -10.21 14.13
C TYR A 64 24.26 -9.65 14.40
N LEU A 65 23.41 -9.48 13.36
CA LEU A 65 22.00 -9.09 13.52
C LEU A 65 21.20 -10.20 14.17
N ASN A 66 21.45 -11.45 13.79
CA ASN A 66 20.81 -12.62 14.36
C ASN A 66 21.08 -12.74 15.88
N LYS A 67 22.34 -12.55 16.28
CA LYS A 67 22.72 -12.54 17.71
C LYS A 67 22.07 -11.38 18.45
N LYS A 68 22.02 -10.20 17.83
CA LYS A 68 21.39 -9.00 18.41
C LYS A 68 19.88 -9.15 18.56
N LEU A 69 19.22 -9.80 17.60
CA LEU A 69 17.79 -10.11 17.70
C LEU A 69 17.49 -11.00 18.91
N VAL A 70 18.24 -12.07 19.10
CA VAL A 70 18.05 -12.99 20.25
C VAL A 70 18.25 -12.28 21.60
N ALA A 71 19.18 -11.32 21.64
CA ALA A 71 19.41 -10.49 22.83
C ALA A 71 18.36 -9.39 23.03
N SER A 72 17.52 -9.13 22.05
CA SER A 72 16.52 -8.06 22.11
C SER A 72 15.25 -8.53 22.81
N ALA A 73 14.65 -7.67 23.63
CA ALA A 73 13.41 -7.97 24.33
C ALA A 73 12.19 -8.08 23.40
N ILE A 74 12.22 -7.34 22.29
CA ILE A 74 11.10 -7.17 21.36
C ILE A 74 11.61 -7.16 19.93
N ILE A 75 10.89 -7.86 19.05
CA ILE A 75 10.98 -7.73 17.60
C ILE A 75 9.72 -7.02 17.09
N LYS A 76 9.88 -5.97 16.30
CA LYS A 76 8.79 -5.26 15.64
C LYS A 76 8.74 -5.68 14.17
N CYS A 77 7.63 -6.26 13.78
CA CYS A 77 7.40 -6.76 12.43
C CYS A 77 6.47 -5.82 11.68
N SER A 78 6.84 -5.48 10.45
CA SER A 78 6.00 -4.69 9.55
C SER A 78 6.02 -5.26 8.14
N THR A 79 4.85 -5.31 7.51
CA THR A 79 4.70 -5.78 6.12
C THR A 79 3.49 -5.14 5.46
N GLU A 80 3.31 -5.41 4.17
CA GLU A 80 2.12 -5.05 3.43
C GLU A 80 1.53 -6.30 2.76
N TYR A 81 0.25 -6.57 3.03
CA TYR A 81 -0.54 -7.64 2.42
C TYR A 81 -1.60 -7.04 1.51
N LYS A 82 -1.44 -7.19 0.18
CA LYS A 82 -2.42 -6.69 -0.82
C LYS A 82 -2.86 -5.22 -0.56
N GLY A 83 -1.91 -4.36 -0.21
CA GLY A 83 -2.15 -2.95 0.09
C GLY A 83 -2.62 -2.65 1.52
N ILE A 84 -2.71 -3.66 2.38
CA ILE A 84 -3.04 -3.54 3.81
C ILE A 84 -1.73 -3.51 4.60
N LYS A 85 -1.47 -2.44 5.34
CA LYS A 85 -0.31 -2.39 6.23
C LYS A 85 -0.56 -3.25 7.47
N VAL A 86 0.41 -4.10 7.80
CA VAL A 86 0.34 -5.01 8.93
C VAL A 86 1.51 -4.76 9.86
N PHE A 87 1.24 -4.65 11.16
CA PHE A 87 2.26 -4.49 12.20
C PHE A 87 1.95 -5.41 13.36
N PHE A 88 2.99 -6.03 13.91
CA PHE A 88 2.89 -6.82 15.15
C PHE A 88 4.23 -6.85 15.87
N GLU A 89 4.19 -7.20 17.15
CA GLU A 89 5.37 -7.35 17.98
C GLU A 89 5.48 -8.80 18.45
N GLY A 90 6.71 -9.33 18.42
CA GLY A 90 7.07 -10.58 19.05
C GLY A 90 7.99 -10.35 20.23
N ARG A 91 7.98 -11.26 21.19
CA ARG A 91 8.86 -11.25 22.36
C ARG A 91 9.47 -12.63 22.55
N LYS A 92 10.59 -12.72 23.25
CA LYS A 92 11.26 -14.00 23.55
C LYS A 92 11.59 -14.79 22.28
N VAL A 93 12.32 -14.15 21.38
CA VAL A 93 12.80 -14.80 20.15
C VAL A 93 13.86 -15.84 20.50
N ILE A 94 13.71 -17.06 19.99
CA ILE A 94 14.61 -18.19 20.25
C ILE A 94 15.21 -18.64 18.93
N LYS A 95 16.54 -18.81 18.86
CA LYS A 95 17.21 -19.41 17.71
C LYS A 95 16.84 -20.88 17.62
N SER A 96 16.47 -21.34 16.43
CA SER A 96 16.01 -22.70 16.14
C SER A 96 16.53 -23.15 14.77
N GLY A 97 16.13 -24.34 14.34
CA GLY A 97 16.57 -24.90 13.07
C GLY A 97 17.91 -25.63 13.17
N SER A 98 18.37 -26.15 12.01
CA SER A 98 19.68 -26.81 11.89
C SER A 98 20.76 -25.80 11.50
N ALA A 99 22.01 -26.23 11.51
CA ALA A 99 23.12 -25.39 11.03
C ALA A 99 22.99 -25.02 9.54
N SER A 100 22.34 -25.89 8.73
CA SER A 100 22.06 -25.65 7.31
C SER A 100 20.80 -24.81 7.05
N GLN A 101 19.86 -24.78 8.00
CA GLN A 101 18.60 -24.02 7.90
C GLN A 101 18.30 -23.36 9.25
N PRO A 102 19.05 -22.31 9.60
CA PRO A 102 18.82 -21.60 10.85
C PRO A 102 17.53 -20.78 10.75
N ALA A 103 16.77 -20.73 11.84
CA ALA A 103 15.51 -20.03 11.93
C ALA A 103 15.31 -19.41 13.31
N PHE A 104 14.28 -18.59 13.47
CA PHE A 104 13.84 -18.09 14.76
C PHE A 104 12.42 -18.55 15.07
N LEU A 105 12.19 -18.99 16.30
CA LEU A 105 10.86 -19.16 16.86
C LEU A 105 10.45 -17.88 17.58
N VAL A 106 9.29 -17.39 17.23
CA VAL A 106 8.68 -16.20 17.83
C VAL A 106 7.28 -16.60 18.31
N PRO A 107 6.90 -16.36 19.55
CA PRO A 107 5.53 -16.59 20.01
C PRO A 107 4.52 -15.84 19.15
N ILE A 108 3.35 -16.45 18.92
CA ILE A 108 2.24 -15.79 18.22
C ILE A 108 1.90 -14.49 18.97
N PRO A 109 1.80 -13.35 18.29
CA PRO A 109 1.53 -12.07 18.92
C PRO A 109 0.13 -12.03 19.54
N GLN A 110 -0.03 -11.34 20.66
CA GLN A 110 -1.33 -11.14 21.31
C GLN A 110 -2.22 -10.12 20.57
N SER A 111 -1.63 -9.33 19.70
CA SER A 111 -2.34 -8.37 18.85
C SER A 111 -1.60 -8.11 17.55
N ILE A 112 -2.38 -7.84 16.51
CA ILE A 112 -1.90 -7.42 15.20
C ILE A 112 -2.64 -6.14 14.80
N TYR A 113 -1.95 -5.16 14.26
CA TYR A 113 -2.55 -4.05 13.56
C TYR A 113 -2.76 -4.44 12.10
N TRP A 114 -4.01 -4.60 11.70
CA TRP A 114 -4.43 -4.90 10.33
C TRP A 114 -5.07 -3.67 9.72
N VAL A 115 -4.25 -2.78 9.11
CA VAL A 115 -4.63 -1.40 8.80
C VAL A 115 -5.35 -1.33 7.45
N GLN A 116 -6.56 -1.90 7.42
CA GLN A 116 -7.47 -1.79 6.26
C GLN A 116 -8.21 -0.46 6.30
N ARG A 117 -7.63 0.58 5.71
CA ARG A 117 -8.24 1.92 5.65
C ARG A 117 -9.09 2.13 4.40
N ARG A 118 -8.87 1.32 3.35
CA ARG A 118 -9.54 1.48 2.06
C ARG A 118 -10.84 0.71 2.06
N GLN A 119 -11.92 1.41 1.75
CA GLN A 119 -13.24 0.80 1.54
C GLN A 119 -13.30 0.14 0.16
N PHE A 120 -12.60 0.71 -0.83
CA PHE A 120 -12.58 0.23 -2.20
C PHE A 120 -11.19 -0.25 -2.60
N TYR A 121 -11.17 -1.33 -3.36
CA TYR A 121 -9.98 -1.82 -4.02
C TYR A 121 -9.46 -0.77 -5.00
N ARG A 122 -8.17 -0.77 -5.24
CA ARG A 122 -7.50 0.12 -6.21
C ARG A 122 -6.69 -0.71 -7.17
N ILE A 123 -6.75 -0.36 -8.45
CA ILE A 123 -5.92 -0.97 -9.47
C ILE A 123 -4.95 0.07 -10.03
N LYS A 124 -3.68 -0.31 -10.18
CA LYS A 124 -2.71 0.53 -10.88
C LYS A 124 -3.03 0.53 -12.36
N SER A 125 -3.04 1.72 -12.98
CA SER A 125 -3.14 1.85 -14.41
C SER A 125 -1.85 1.31 -15.05
N PRO A 126 -1.91 0.34 -15.98
CA PRO A 126 -0.73 -0.12 -16.70
C PRO A 126 -0.11 1.02 -17.52
N LEU A 127 1.22 1.05 -17.62
CA LEU A 127 1.94 2.05 -18.41
C LEU A 127 1.56 2.02 -19.89
N SER A 128 1.11 0.86 -20.39
CA SER A 128 0.62 0.68 -21.77
C SER A 128 -0.76 1.29 -22.02
N LYS A 129 -1.51 1.67 -20.99
CA LYS A 129 -2.84 2.27 -21.13
C LYS A 129 -2.74 3.79 -21.23
N GLN A 130 -3.43 4.36 -22.24
CA GLN A 130 -3.53 5.81 -22.43
C GLN A 130 -4.71 6.37 -21.62
N SER A 131 -4.63 6.26 -20.30
CA SER A 131 -5.64 6.77 -19.39
C SER A 131 -5.10 7.99 -18.65
N TYR A 132 -5.89 9.05 -18.61
CA TYR A 132 -5.48 10.33 -18.02
C TYR A 132 -6.69 11.11 -17.50
N CYS A 133 -6.41 12.12 -16.69
CA CYS A 133 -7.38 13.11 -16.28
C CYS A 133 -6.95 14.49 -16.82
N THR A 134 -7.83 15.15 -17.57
CA THR A 134 -7.64 16.55 -17.97
C THR A 134 -8.11 17.43 -16.82
N VAL A 135 -7.24 18.28 -16.34
CA VAL A 135 -7.50 19.24 -15.27
C VAL A 135 -7.33 20.63 -15.81
N SER A 136 -8.31 21.51 -15.55
CA SER A 136 -8.22 22.93 -15.83
C SER A 136 -7.62 23.67 -14.64
N TYR A 137 -6.70 24.56 -14.87
CA TYR A 137 -6.12 25.44 -13.86
C TYR A 137 -5.85 26.83 -14.42
N LYS A 138 -5.82 27.83 -13.54
CA LYS A 138 -5.42 29.19 -13.93
C LYS A 138 -3.92 29.34 -13.76
N GLU A 139 -3.26 29.76 -14.83
CA GLU A 139 -1.83 30.03 -14.80
C GLU A 139 -1.57 31.29 -13.94
N PRO A 140 -0.69 31.23 -12.93
CA PRO A 140 -0.52 32.33 -11.96
C PRO A 140 -0.04 33.65 -12.57
N GLU A 141 0.71 33.60 -13.70
CA GLU A 141 1.30 34.78 -14.31
C GLU A 141 0.36 35.47 -15.31
N THR A 142 -0.45 34.69 -16.01
CA THR A 142 -1.32 35.21 -17.11
C THR A 142 -2.79 35.23 -16.75
N GLU A 143 -3.19 34.60 -15.63
CA GLU A 143 -4.59 34.34 -15.22
C GLU A 143 -5.42 33.59 -16.27
N GLN A 144 -4.77 33.07 -17.33
CA GLN A 144 -5.46 32.33 -18.39
C GLN A 144 -5.77 30.90 -17.91
N GLU A 145 -6.92 30.41 -18.32
CA GLU A 145 -7.32 29.03 -18.07
C GLU A 145 -6.55 28.10 -19.02
N GLN A 146 -5.83 27.15 -18.42
CA GLN A 146 -5.03 26.15 -19.11
C GLN A 146 -5.56 24.76 -18.80
N ASN A 147 -5.42 23.85 -19.76
CA ASN A 147 -5.79 22.45 -19.61
C ASN A 147 -4.55 21.56 -19.68
N ILE A 148 -4.42 20.65 -18.73
CA ILE A 148 -3.34 19.68 -18.72
C ILE A 148 -3.85 18.25 -18.58
N ASN A 149 -3.24 17.32 -19.30
CA ASN A 149 -3.51 15.90 -19.20
C ASN A 149 -2.52 15.25 -18.23
N LEU A 150 -3.01 14.83 -17.08
CA LEU A 150 -2.24 14.14 -16.04
C LEU A 150 -2.50 12.63 -16.14
N LYS A 151 -1.44 11.84 -16.30
CA LYS A 151 -1.54 10.38 -16.43
C LYS A 151 -2.21 9.75 -15.22
N LEU A 152 -3.05 8.76 -15.46
CA LEU A 152 -3.66 7.97 -14.39
C LEU A 152 -2.62 7.04 -13.76
N TYR A 153 -2.47 7.12 -12.43
CA TYR A 153 -1.61 6.22 -11.65
C TYR A 153 -2.37 5.00 -11.13
N ASP A 154 -3.48 5.24 -10.45
CA ASP A 154 -4.41 4.19 -10.03
C ASP A 154 -5.85 4.72 -9.97
N LEU A 155 -6.79 3.76 -9.95
CA LEU A 155 -8.23 4.00 -9.92
C LEU A 155 -8.90 3.12 -8.88
N SER A 156 -9.95 3.64 -8.27
CA SER A 156 -10.93 2.91 -7.45
C SER A 156 -12.35 3.36 -7.78
N ALA A 157 -13.36 2.73 -7.19
CA ALA A 157 -14.75 3.14 -7.39
C ALA A 157 -15.04 4.58 -6.92
N SER A 158 -14.28 5.12 -5.95
CA SER A 158 -14.54 6.44 -5.35
C SER A 158 -13.44 7.47 -5.57
N GLY A 159 -12.39 7.16 -6.34
CA GLY A 159 -11.31 8.10 -6.51
C GLY A 159 -10.24 7.67 -7.49
N VAL A 160 -9.43 8.61 -7.89
CA VAL A 160 -8.33 8.47 -8.84
C VAL A 160 -7.02 8.93 -8.20
N SER A 161 -5.91 8.38 -8.67
CA SER A 161 -4.61 9.01 -8.46
C SER A 161 -4.01 9.36 -9.81
N ILE A 162 -3.47 10.56 -9.92
CA ILE A 162 -2.85 11.11 -11.13
C ILE A 162 -1.39 11.44 -10.87
N VAL A 163 -0.60 11.49 -11.92
CA VAL A 163 0.84 11.80 -11.86
C VAL A 163 1.05 13.25 -12.27
N ASN A 164 1.64 14.03 -11.38
CA ASN A 164 2.14 15.35 -11.68
C ASN A 164 3.65 15.30 -11.96
N GLU A 165 4.04 15.77 -13.14
CA GLU A 165 5.43 15.88 -13.59
C GLU A 165 5.88 17.36 -13.66
N SER A 166 4.95 18.33 -13.42
CA SER A 166 5.22 19.76 -13.49
C SER A 166 5.45 20.38 -12.11
N PRO A 167 6.62 21.00 -11.88
CA PRO A 167 6.89 21.72 -10.62
C PRO A 167 5.97 22.95 -10.41
N GLU A 168 5.50 23.57 -11.49
CA GLU A 168 4.59 24.72 -11.45
C GLU A 168 3.24 24.28 -10.88
N LEU A 169 2.70 23.18 -11.38
CA LEU A 169 1.45 22.61 -10.89
C LEU A 169 1.55 22.11 -9.43
N ALA A 170 2.71 21.66 -8.98
CA ALA A 170 2.92 21.25 -7.60
C ALA A 170 2.63 22.36 -6.58
N LYS A 171 2.76 23.65 -7.00
CA LYS A 171 2.43 24.80 -6.16
C LYS A 171 0.93 25.01 -6.01
N LEU A 172 0.15 24.62 -7.03
CA LEU A 172 -1.30 24.82 -7.09
C LEU A 172 -2.07 23.61 -6.55
N LEU A 173 -1.58 22.40 -6.85
CA LEU A 173 -2.22 21.16 -6.46
C LEU A 173 -1.83 20.80 -5.03
N LYS A 174 -2.66 21.17 -4.06
CA LYS A 174 -2.44 20.90 -2.63
C LYS A 174 -3.59 20.10 -2.02
N PRO A 175 -3.39 19.40 -0.91
CA PRO A 175 -4.50 18.75 -0.19
C PRO A 175 -5.66 19.71 0.07
N SER A 176 -6.89 19.21 -0.06
CA SER A 176 -8.15 19.94 0.06
C SER A 176 -8.47 20.94 -1.08
N VAL A 177 -7.65 21.01 -2.13
CA VAL A 177 -8.01 21.76 -3.35
C VAL A 177 -9.05 20.96 -4.13
N GLU A 178 -10.09 21.64 -4.58
CA GLU A 178 -11.12 21.11 -5.48
C GLU A 178 -10.77 21.42 -6.94
N LEU A 179 -10.92 20.40 -7.77
CA LEU A 179 -10.71 20.45 -9.21
C LEU A 179 -12.05 20.11 -9.87
N ASN A 180 -12.74 21.11 -10.39
CA ASN A 180 -14.08 20.95 -10.92
C ASN A 180 -14.03 20.70 -12.45
N ASN A 181 -15.06 20.01 -12.97
CA ASN A 181 -15.24 19.72 -14.39
C ASN A 181 -14.03 19.00 -15.04
N CYS A 182 -13.33 18.17 -14.29
CA CYS A 182 -12.25 17.37 -14.83
C CYS A 182 -12.78 16.33 -15.83
N ARG A 183 -12.00 16.06 -16.87
CA ARG A 183 -12.32 15.02 -17.86
C ARG A 183 -11.48 13.79 -17.60
N LEU A 184 -12.08 12.76 -17.02
CA LEU A 184 -11.43 11.46 -16.82
C LEU A 184 -11.60 10.60 -18.07
N VAL A 185 -10.48 10.26 -18.71
CA VAL A 185 -10.40 9.41 -19.89
C VAL A 185 -9.79 8.08 -19.47
N LEU A 186 -10.59 7.03 -19.51
CA LEU A 186 -10.19 5.66 -19.30
C LEU A 186 -10.14 4.97 -20.66
N GLN A 187 -9.03 4.34 -21.00
CA GLN A 187 -8.90 3.69 -22.30
C GLN A 187 -10.00 2.66 -22.52
N ASP A 188 -10.58 2.66 -23.72
CA ASP A 188 -11.70 1.78 -24.16
C ASP A 188 -13.04 2.11 -23.48
N GLU A 189 -13.14 3.23 -22.75
CA GLU A 189 -14.36 3.71 -22.11
C GLU A 189 -14.73 5.13 -22.60
N ALA A 190 -16.02 5.47 -22.51
CA ALA A 190 -16.46 6.82 -22.77
C ALA A 190 -15.92 7.79 -21.70
N PRO A 191 -15.47 8.99 -22.08
CA PRO A 191 -15.00 9.98 -21.11
C PRO A 191 -16.05 10.34 -20.06
N LEU A 192 -15.59 10.56 -18.84
CA LEU A 192 -16.41 10.93 -17.69
C LEU A 192 -16.08 12.37 -17.26
N SER A 193 -17.11 13.13 -16.92
CA SER A 193 -16.95 14.39 -16.19
C SER A 193 -16.94 14.11 -14.70
N VAL A 194 -15.87 14.52 -14.01
CA VAL A 194 -15.69 14.28 -12.58
C VAL A 194 -15.21 15.54 -11.87
N ASP A 195 -15.69 15.73 -10.64
CA ASP A 195 -15.16 16.73 -9.73
C ASP A 195 -14.28 16.00 -8.70
N LEU A 196 -13.10 16.54 -8.47
CA LEU A 196 -12.06 15.90 -7.67
C LEU A 196 -11.67 16.77 -6.48
N GLU A 197 -11.51 16.15 -5.32
CA GLU A 197 -10.87 16.78 -4.17
C GLU A 197 -9.53 16.10 -3.91
N ILE A 198 -8.45 16.87 -3.85
CA ILE A 198 -7.10 16.36 -3.56
C ILE A 198 -7.03 15.96 -2.09
N ARG A 199 -6.78 14.67 -1.83
CA ARG A 199 -6.70 14.12 -0.46
C ARG A 199 -5.28 13.98 0.05
N HIS A 200 -4.34 13.66 -0.83
CA HIS A 200 -2.94 13.58 -0.43
C HIS A 200 -2.01 13.62 -1.64
N ILE A 201 -0.78 14.03 -1.40
CA ILE A 201 0.30 14.06 -2.37
C ILE A 201 1.46 13.22 -1.81
N SER A 202 2.11 12.44 -2.66
CA SER A 202 3.27 11.65 -2.30
C SER A 202 4.26 11.57 -3.45
N PRO A 203 5.57 11.53 -3.19
CA PRO A 203 6.58 11.38 -4.24
C PRO A 203 6.46 10.00 -4.91
N ILE A 204 6.86 9.94 -6.19
CA ILE A 204 7.00 8.69 -6.94
C ILE A 204 8.49 8.38 -7.09
N GLY A 205 8.94 7.30 -6.43
CA GLY A 205 10.36 6.92 -6.46
C GLY A 205 11.27 8.00 -5.87
N SER A 206 12.48 8.15 -6.44
CA SER A 206 13.47 9.17 -6.07
C SER A 206 13.40 10.44 -6.95
N GLY A 207 12.41 10.52 -7.85
CA GLY A 207 12.25 11.61 -8.81
C GLY A 207 11.45 12.80 -8.26
N LYS A 208 11.28 13.81 -9.13
CA LYS A 208 10.46 15.00 -8.84
C LYS A 208 8.97 14.78 -9.07
N ASN A 209 8.59 13.62 -9.61
CA ASN A 209 7.20 13.31 -9.93
C ASN A 209 6.40 13.04 -8.68
N GLU A 210 5.17 13.53 -8.65
CA GLU A 210 4.25 13.38 -7.53
C GLU A 210 3.04 12.55 -7.92
N ARG A 211 2.59 11.73 -7.01
CA ARG A 211 1.30 11.07 -7.08
C ARG A 211 0.29 11.87 -6.27
N ILE A 212 -0.74 12.33 -6.94
CA ILE A 212 -1.83 13.10 -6.37
C ILE A 212 -3.04 12.18 -6.25
N GLY A 213 -3.43 11.87 -5.02
CA GLY A 213 -4.60 11.06 -4.73
C GLY A 213 -5.83 11.93 -4.53
N CYS A 214 -6.85 11.73 -5.38
CA CYS A 214 -8.08 12.50 -5.41
C CYS A 214 -9.30 11.64 -5.07
N TYR A 215 -10.25 12.23 -4.37
CA TYR A 215 -11.59 11.70 -4.16
C TYR A 215 -12.54 12.28 -5.21
N ILE A 216 -13.44 11.47 -5.78
CA ILE A 216 -14.49 11.93 -6.71
C ILE A 216 -15.66 12.42 -5.86
N THR A 217 -15.93 13.73 -5.92
CA THR A 217 -16.96 14.38 -5.08
C THR A 217 -18.36 14.28 -5.68
N ASN A 218 -18.47 14.21 -7.02
CA ASN A 218 -19.73 14.11 -7.76
C ASN A 218 -20.01 12.68 -8.26
N SER A 219 -19.71 11.65 -7.44
CA SER A 219 -19.90 10.26 -7.86
C SER A 219 -21.35 9.98 -8.29
N THR A 220 -21.49 9.28 -9.42
CA THR A 220 -22.76 8.83 -9.97
C THR A 220 -22.67 7.33 -10.29
N PRO A 221 -23.80 6.61 -10.41
CA PRO A 221 -23.79 5.20 -10.81
C PRO A 221 -23.05 4.96 -12.12
N ARG A 222 -23.07 5.91 -13.06
CA ARG A 222 -22.32 5.83 -14.32
C ARG A 222 -20.81 5.87 -14.07
N ILE A 223 -20.32 6.80 -13.25
CA ILE A 223 -18.90 6.92 -12.91
C ILE A 223 -18.43 5.64 -12.22
N GLU A 224 -19.17 5.15 -11.23
CA GLU A 224 -18.82 3.94 -10.49
C GLU A 224 -18.78 2.71 -11.39
N THR A 225 -19.83 2.49 -12.20
CA THR A 225 -19.94 1.33 -13.10
C THR A 225 -18.81 1.35 -14.15
N THR A 226 -18.53 2.50 -14.75
CA THR A 226 -17.46 2.64 -15.75
C THR A 226 -16.09 2.40 -15.12
N SER A 227 -15.84 2.96 -13.93
CA SER A 227 -14.60 2.74 -13.19
C SER A 227 -14.41 1.25 -12.84
N LEU A 228 -15.45 0.58 -12.35
CA LEU A 228 -15.39 -0.84 -12.02
C LEU A 228 -15.15 -1.70 -13.25
N ARG A 229 -15.81 -1.42 -14.37
CA ARG A 229 -15.61 -2.14 -15.64
C ARG A 229 -14.17 -2.01 -16.15
N TYR A 230 -13.63 -0.79 -16.14
CA TYR A 230 -12.23 -0.54 -16.49
C TYR A 230 -11.27 -1.32 -15.59
N MET A 231 -11.49 -1.31 -14.27
CA MET A 231 -10.68 -2.05 -13.31
C MET A 231 -10.72 -3.57 -13.58
N GLN A 232 -11.89 -4.14 -13.83
CA GLN A 232 -12.06 -5.57 -14.16
C GLN A 232 -11.33 -5.96 -15.46
N ASN A 233 -11.35 -5.09 -16.47
CA ASN A 233 -10.63 -5.31 -17.72
C ASN A 233 -9.11 -5.38 -17.48
N ILE A 234 -8.55 -4.45 -16.68
CA ILE A 234 -7.12 -4.49 -16.31
C ILE A 234 -6.79 -5.78 -15.54
N GLU A 235 -7.62 -6.18 -14.58
CA GLU A 235 -7.38 -7.43 -13.85
C GLU A 235 -7.35 -8.67 -14.75
N ARG A 236 -8.23 -8.72 -15.73
CA ARG A 236 -8.24 -9.82 -16.71
C ARG A 236 -6.96 -9.84 -17.53
N GLU A 237 -6.52 -8.67 -18.03
CA GLU A 237 -5.27 -8.54 -18.78
C GLU A 237 -4.04 -8.96 -17.95
N LEU A 238 -3.98 -8.55 -16.69
CA LEU A 238 -2.87 -8.92 -15.79
C LEU A 238 -2.84 -10.43 -15.52
N LYS A 239 -3.99 -11.07 -15.31
CA LYS A 239 -4.08 -12.52 -15.12
C LYS A 239 -3.69 -13.31 -16.37
N GLN A 240 -3.94 -12.77 -17.56
CA GLN A 240 -3.52 -13.41 -18.82
C GLN A 240 -2.01 -13.34 -19.05
N LYS A 241 -1.35 -12.24 -18.61
CA LYS A 241 0.10 -12.06 -18.73
C LYS A 241 0.91 -12.85 -17.69
N SER A 242 0.28 -13.34 -16.63
CA SER A 242 0.92 -14.12 -15.56
C SER A 242 0.79 -15.65 -15.74
N LYS A 243 0.17 -16.08 -16.82
CA LYS A 243 0.14 -17.47 -17.30
C LYS A 243 1.14 -17.67 -18.41
#